data_fe3bfd580827b6a342f854e3f0bc98fe
#
_entry.id   fe3bfd580827b6a342f854e3f0bc98fe
#
_cell.length_a   1.000
_cell.length_b   1.000
_cell.length_c   1.000
_cell.angle_alpha   90.00
_cell.angle_beta   90.00
_cell.angle_gamma   90.00
#
_symmetry.space_group_name_H-M   'P 1'
#
loop_
_entity.id
_entity.type
_entity.pdbx_description
1 polymer ?
#
loop_
_entity_poly.entity_id
_entity_poly.type
_entity_poly.pdbx_seq_one_letter_code
_entity_poly.pdbx_strand_id
1 'polypeptide(L)'
;MSTNVRIFSWFTLSLHRYYKRFMIMNAWKKLIPDMVAVVMFAVISFVYFCPAVPEGRILSQHDSVAGIGAGQEHSEYHKRTGKVTRWTNSIFGGMPTYQMAPSYDSANCLNGIANLYHLYLPTYVWYVFAMLLGFYILLRAFNFKVWMSALGAIIWAFSSYFFIIIAAGHIWKLMTLAYIPPTIAGMVLVYRGKYLLGGLLTALFSALQISSNHIQMSYYFLFVMFFMAIAYGVQAFRENAMASFFKRTGVLALACLLGVCINLSNLYHT
;
A
#
# COMPACT_ATOMS: atom_id res chain seq x y z
N MET A 1 6.74 42.42 -43.93
CA MET A 1 6.34 42.37 -42.51
C MET A 1 6.17 40.93 -41.94
N SER A 2 6.63 39.86 -42.65
CA SER A 2 6.33 38.45 -42.23
C SER A 2 7.52 37.69 -41.65
N THR A 3 8.75 38.14 -41.78
CA THR A 3 9.95 37.37 -41.37
C THR A 3 10.27 37.57 -39.87
N ASN A 4 10.04 38.77 -39.36
CA ASN A 4 10.32 39.06 -37.92
C ASN A 4 9.37 38.38 -36.94
N VAL A 5 8.10 38.12 -37.34
CA VAL A 5 7.11 37.44 -36.49
C VAL A 5 7.46 35.95 -36.36
N ARG A 6 7.99 35.30 -37.39
CA ARG A 6 8.41 33.90 -37.35
C ARG A 6 9.66 33.67 -36.48
N ILE A 7 10.61 34.59 -36.52
CA ILE A 7 11.83 34.53 -35.70
C ILE A 7 11.47 34.66 -34.20
N PHE A 8 10.55 35.58 -33.87
CA PHE A 8 10.11 35.80 -32.51
C PHE A 8 9.32 34.60 -31.94
N SER A 9 8.47 33.99 -32.77
CA SER A 9 7.73 32.76 -32.36
C SER A 9 8.65 31.56 -32.20
N TRP A 10 9.71 31.45 -33.00
CA TRP A 10 10.72 30.38 -32.83
C TRP A 10 11.55 30.56 -31.57
N PHE A 11 11.92 31.79 -31.25
CA PHE A 11 12.69 32.11 -30.05
C PHE A 11 11.89 31.86 -28.74
N THR A 12 10.62 32.25 -28.73
CA THR A 12 9.72 31.98 -27.58
C THR A 12 9.43 30.49 -27.40
N LEU A 13 9.26 29.74 -28.49
CA LEU A 13 9.09 28.27 -28.45
C LEU A 13 10.36 27.54 -27.98
N SER A 14 11.54 27.99 -28.40
CA SER A 14 12.82 27.41 -27.96
C SER A 14 13.10 27.70 -26.48
N LEU A 15 12.85 28.93 -26.02
CA LEU A 15 12.95 29.33 -24.62
C LEU A 15 11.97 28.54 -23.74
N HIS A 16 10.73 28.36 -24.19
CA HIS A 16 9.73 27.56 -23.46
C HIS A 16 10.13 26.08 -23.33
N ARG A 17 10.66 25.49 -24.44
CA ARG A 17 11.19 24.12 -24.41
C ARG A 17 12.42 23.99 -23.47
N TYR A 18 13.34 24.97 -23.52
CA TYR A 18 14.51 25.00 -22.64
C TYR A 18 14.10 25.11 -21.18
N TYR A 19 13.18 26.03 -20.85
CA TYR A 19 12.66 26.22 -19.49
C TYR A 19 11.94 24.97 -18.99
N LYS A 20 11.10 24.36 -19.83
CA LYS A 20 10.41 23.10 -19.51
C LYS A 20 11.40 21.95 -19.25
N ARG A 21 12.44 21.85 -20.08
CA ARG A 21 13.51 20.84 -19.92
C ARG A 21 14.33 21.05 -18.64
N PHE A 22 14.65 22.30 -18.32
CA PHE A 22 15.33 22.69 -17.07
C PHE A 22 14.49 22.40 -15.84
N MET A 23 13.20 22.70 -15.86
CA MET A 23 12.25 22.38 -14.78
C MET A 23 12.14 20.86 -14.57
N ILE A 24 12.04 20.08 -15.65
CA ILE A 24 12.00 18.63 -15.59
C ILE A 24 13.30 18.08 -14.99
N MET A 25 14.46 18.52 -15.46
CA MET A 25 15.77 18.09 -14.93
C MET A 25 15.91 18.38 -13.44
N ASN A 26 15.46 19.54 -12.96
CA ASN A 26 15.50 19.88 -11.54
C ASN A 26 14.51 19.06 -10.71
N ALA A 27 13.37 18.69 -11.28
CA ALA A 27 12.41 17.78 -10.63
C ALA A 27 13.00 16.36 -10.49
N TRP A 28 13.64 15.83 -11.53
CA TRP A 28 14.32 14.53 -11.48
C TRP A 28 15.44 14.49 -10.44
N LYS A 29 16.28 15.53 -10.38
CA LYS A 29 17.34 15.62 -9.35
C LYS A 29 16.80 15.53 -7.92
N LYS A 30 15.59 16.06 -7.68
CA LYS A 30 14.94 15.98 -6.37
C LYS A 30 14.41 14.58 -6.05
N LEU A 31 14.09 13.77 -7.07
CA LEU A 31 13.58 12.41 -6.90
C LEU A 31 14.68 11.36 -6.74
N ILE A 32 15.91 11.64 -7.24
CA ILE A 32 17.04 10.70 -7.18
C ILE A 32 17.26 10.14 -5.76
N PRO A 33 17.29 10.95 -4.68
CA PRO A 33 17.50 10.41 -3.34
C PRO A 33 16.40 9.45 -2.89
N ASP A 34 15.13 9.72 -3.27
CA ASP A 34 14.01 8.83 -2.96
C ASP A 34 14.11 7.52 -3.77
N MET A 35 14.51 7.59 -5.05
CA MET A 35 14.75 6.40 -5.88
C MET A 35 15.90 5.53 -5.33
N VAL A 36 16.98 6.16 -4.88
CA VAL A 36 18.11 5.44 -4.23
C VAL A 36 17.63 4.73 -2.97
N ALA A 37 16.78 5.37 -2.16
CA ALA A 37 16.20 4.73 -0.98
C ALA A 37 15.35 3.50 -1.34
N VAL A 38 14.53 3.59 -2.39
CA VAL A 38 13.71 2.45 -2.87
C VAL A 38 14.59 1.29 -3.34
N VAL A 39 15.63 1.56 -4.12
CA VAL A 39 16.59 0.54 -4.57
C VAL A 39 17.31 -0.10 -3.37
N MET A 40 17.74 0.72 -2.42
CA MET A 40 18.37 0.24 -1.18
C MET A 40 17.42 -0.69 -0.41
N PHE A 41 16.13 -0.37 -0.30
CA PHE A 41 15.14 -1.23 0.35
C PHE A 41 14.98 -2.58 -0.35
N ALA A 42 14.95 -2.59 -1.69
CA ALA A 42 14.89 -3.82 -2.46
C ALA A 42 16.14 -4.69 -2.22
N VAL A 43 17.33 -4.08 -2.23
CA VAL A 43 18.59 -4.77 -1.94
C VAL A 43 18.63 -5.32 -0.51
N ILE A 44 18.27 -4.52 0.49
CA ILE A 44 18.23 -4.96 1.91
C ILE A 44 17.28 -6.15 2.06
N SER A 45 16.08 -6.07 1.47
CA SER A 45 15.08 -7.14 1.56
C SER A 45 15.56 -8.42 0.90
N PHE A 46 16.23 -8.31 -0.26
CA PHE A 46 16.78 -9.46 -0.98
C PHE A 46 17.95 -10.11 -0.21
N VAL A 47 18.89 -9.30 0.26
CA VAL A 47 20.08 -9.76 1.01
C VAL A 47 19.67 -10.46 2.31
N TYR A 48 18.61 -9.96 2.96
CA TYR A 48 18.12 -10.58 4.20
C TYR A 48 17.66 -12.04 4.00
N PHE A 49 17.06 -12.35 2.85
CA PHE A 49 16.63 -13.70 2.51
C PHE A 49 17.61 -14.50 1.63
N CYS A 50 18.81 -13.98 1.42
CA CYS A 50 19.89 -14.70 0.77
C CYS A 50 20.59 -15.63 1.81
N PRO A 51 20.91 -16.91 1.47
CA PRO A 51 20.80 -17.53 0.16
C PRO A 51 19.44 -18.22 -0.15
N ALA A 52 18.51 -18.23 0.78
CA ALA A 52 17.27 -19.01 0.67
C ALA A 52 16.48 -18.77 -0.64
N VAL A 53 16.34 -17.50 -1.06
CA VAL A 53 15.59 -17.17 -2.28
C VAL A 53 16.29 -17.62 -3.55
N PRO A 54 17.61 -17.36 -3.77
CA PRO A 54 18.33 -17.88 -4.94
C PRO A 54 18.35 -19.40 -5.02
N GLU A 55 18.35 -20.10 -3.88
CA GLU A 55 18.35 -21.56 -3.80
C GLU A 55 16.95 -22.17 -3.91
N GLY A 56 15.90 -21.35 -4.09
CA GLY A 56 14.54 -21.81 -4.19
C GLY A 56 13.96 -22.42 -2.90
N ARG A 57 14.57 -22.12 -1.76
CA ARG A 57 14.06 -22.59 -0.46
C ARG A 57 12.80 -21.84 -0.07
N ILE A 58 11.85 -22.55 0.53
CA ILE A 58 10.61 -22.00 1.07
C ILE A 58 10.70 -21.96 2.58
N LEU A 59 10.15 -20.89 3.19
CA LEU A 59 10.02 -20.83 4.64
C LEU A 59 8.99 -21.86 5.10
N SER A 60 9.36 -22.69 6.06
CA SER A 60 8.40 -23.56 6.75
C SER A 60 7.59 -22.72 7.72
N GLN A 61 6.33 -22.50 7.41
CA GLN A 61 5.42 -21.64 8.18
C GLN A 61 4.23 -22.48 8.63
N HIS A 62 4.08 -22.66 9.93
CA HIS A 62 3.07 -23.57 10.50
C HIS A 62 1.65 -23.24 10.02
N ASP A 63 1.23 -21.98 10.12
CA ASP A 63 -0.13 -21.57 9.76
C ASP A 63 -0.38 -21.59 8.24
N SER A 64 0.66 -21.31 7.45
CA SER A 64 0.56 -21.44 5.98
C SER A 64 0.36 -22.89 5.57
N VAL A 65 1.07 -23.83 6.20
CA VAL A 65 0.92 -25.27 5.93
C VAL A 65 -0.47 -25.74 6.38
N ALA A 66 -0.91 -25.36 7.58
CA ALA A 66 -2.25 -25.67 8.07
C ALA A 66 -3.35 -25.09 7.17
N GLY A 67 -3.17 -23.86 6.68
CA GLY A 67 -4.09 -23.20 5.74
C GLY A 67 -4.18 -23.93 4.40
N ILE A 68 -3.05 -24.42 3.86
CA ILE A 68 -3.02 -25.23 2.63
C ILE A 68 -3.79 -26.53 2.84
N GLY A 69 -3.56 -27.24 3.97
CA GLY A 69 -4.28 -28.47 4.30
C GLY A 69 -5.78 -28.25 4.44
N ALA A 70 -6.18 -27.21 5.16
CA ALA A 70 -7.58 -26.85 5.32
C ALA A 70 -8.26 -26.45 4.01
N GLY A 71 -7.52 -25.83 3.06
CA GLY A 71 -7.99 -25.42 1.75
C GLY A 71 -7.96 -26.52 0.67
N GLN A 72 -7.55 -27.76 0.99
CA GLN A 72 -7.37 -28.82 0.01
C GLN A 72 -8.68 -29.17 -0.72
N GLU A 73 -9.78 -29.35 0.02
CA GLU A 73 -11.10 -29.65 -0.57
C GLU A 73 -11.53 -28.57 -1.60
N HIS A 74 -11.34 -27.31 -1.27
CA HIS A 74 -11.60 -26.19 -2.18
C HIS A 74 -10.74 -26.27 -3.44
N SER A 75 -9.43 -26.54 -3.29
CA SER A 75 -8.49 -26.66 -4.40
C SER A 75 -8.83 -27.84 -5.32
N GLU A 76 -9.20 -29.00 -4.76
CA GLU A 76 -9.61 -30.17 -5.49
C GLU A 76 -10.94 -29.96 -6.23
N TYR A 77 -11.92 -29.31 -5.59
CA TYR A 77 -13.16 -28.93 -6.23
C TYR A 77 -12.91 -28.02 -7.43
N HIS A 78 -12.07 -27.01 -7.27
CA HIS A 78 -11.71 -26.09 -8.36
C HIS A 78 -11.00 -26.81 -9.51
N LYS A 79 -10.03 -27.70 -9.23
CA LYS A 79 -9.33 -28.49 -10.23
C LYS A 79 -10.28 -29.39 -11.03
N ARG A 80 -11.29 -29.98 -10.36
CA ARG A 80 -12.24 -30.88 -10.97
C ARG A 80 -13.33 -30.20 -11.80
N THR A 81 -13.81 -29.03 -11.35
CA THR A 81 -15.00 -28.38 -11.90
C THR A 81 -14.73 -27.08 -12.64
N GLY A 82 -13.54 -26.50 -12.45
CA GLY A 82 -13.22 -25.10 -12.86
C GLY A 82 -13.98 -24.03 -12.09
N LYS A 83 -14.79 -24.41 -11.09
CA LYS A 83 -15.62 -23.49 -10.29
C LYS A 83 -15.02 -23.29 -8.90
N VAL A 84 -15.34 -22.14 -8.29
CA VAL A 84 -14.98 -21.81 -6.91
C VAL A 84 -16.14 -22.22 -6.01
N THR A 85 -15.85 -22.98 -4.93
CA THR A 85 -16.84 -23.22 -3.88
C THR A 85 -16.70 -22.16 -2.78
N ARG A 86 -17.80 -21.75 -2.22
CA ARG A 86 -17.85 -20.82 -1.07
C ARG A 86 -18.11 -21.53 0.24
N TRP A 87 -18.11 -22.85 0.22
CA TRP A 87 -18.32 -23.71 1.38
C TRP A 87 -17.30 -24.86 1.38
N THR A 88 -16.83 -25.25 2.56
CA THR A 88 -16.01 -26.45 2.77
C THR A 88 -16.57 -27.29 3.91
N ASN A 89 -16.42 -28.60 3.80
CA ASN A 89 -16.76 -29.54 4.86
C ASN A 89 -15.53 -30.05 5.63
N SER A 90 -14.32 -29.57 5.24
CA SER A 90 -13.06 -30.12 5.77
C SER A 90 -12.81 -29.79 7.25
N ILE A 91 -13.42 -28.72 7.77
CA ILE A 91 -13.24 -28.32 9.18
C ILE A 91 -14.56 -27.85 9.79
N PHE A 92 -14.66 -27.95 11.11
CA PHE A 92 -15.81 -27.53 11.95
C PHE A 92 -17.17 -28.13 11.53
N GLY A 93 -17.18 -29.24 10.79
CA GLY A 93 -18.42 -29.80 10.24
C GLY A 93 -19.05 -29.01 9.10
N GLY A 94 -18.33 -28.04 8.58
CA GLY A 94 -18.68 -27.17 7.46
C GLY A 94 -18.61 -25.71 7.81
N MET A 95 -17.97 -24.91 6.92
CA MET A 95 -17.88 -23.47 7.07
C MET A 95 -17.72 -22.76 5.74
N PRO A 96 -18.02 -21.43 5.66
CA PRO A 96 -17.71 -20.61 4.50
C PRO A 96 -16.20 -20.53 4.23
N THR A 97 -15.80 -20.49 2.94
CA THR A 97 -14.39 -20.50 2.54
C THR A 97 -13.70 -19.12 2.55
N TYR A 98 -14.41 -18.04 2.78
CA TYR A 98 -13.88 -16.67 2.67
C TYR A 98 -12.67 -16.40 3.58
N GLN A 99 -12.53 -17.09 4.71
CA GLN A 99 -11.37 -16.95 5.61
C GLN A 99 -10.23 -17.93 5.33
N MET A 100 -10.48 -18.94 4.51
CA MET A 100 -9.49 -20.01 4.24
C MET A 100 -8.81 -19.85 2.89
N ALA A 101 -9.59 -19.57 1.86
CA ALA A 101 -9.11 -19.44 0.48
C ALA A 101 -10.02 -18.45 -0.28
N PRO A 102 -10.03 -17.17 0.09
CA PRO A 102 -10.86 -16.19 -0.58
C PRO A 102 -10.39 -16.04 -2.02
N SER A 103 -11.23 -16.39 -2.97
CA SER A 103 -11.04 -16.07 -4.37
C SER A 103 -12.21 -15.22 -4.82
N TYR A 104 -12.06 -13.92 -4.69
CA TYR A 104 -13.06 -12.95 -5.11
C TYR A 104 -12.54 -12.22 -6.33
N ASP A 105 -13.27 -12.30 -7.44
CA ASP A 105 -12.87 -11.69 -8.71
C ASP A 105 -12.72 -10.17 -8.62
N SER A 106 -13.50 -9.52 -7.76
CA SER A 106 -13.41 -8.08 -7.53
C SER A 106 -12.05 -7.62 -6.98
N ALA A 107 -11.34 -8.47 -6.22
CA ALA A 107 -10.02 -8.13 -5.69
C ALA A 107 -8.90 -8.32 -6.73
N ASN A 108 -9.14 -9.04 -7.82
CA ASN A 108 -8.13 -9.32 -8.84
C ASN A 108 -7.65 -8.07 -9.58
N CYS A 109 -8.48 -7.03 -9.69
CA CYS A 109 -8.09 -5.75 -10.28
C CYS A 109 -6.95 -5.06 -9.52
N LEU A 110 -6.78 -5.34 -8.21
CA LEU A 110 -5.72 -4.75 -7.39
C LEU A 110 -4.40 -5.51 -7.50
N ASN A 111 -4.40 -6.76 -7.95
CA ASN A 111 -3.19 -7.61 -7.98
C ASN A 111 -2.08 -7.00 -8.85
N GLY A 112 -2.41 -6.45 -10.01
CA GLY A 112 -1.42 -5.80 -10.88
C GLY A 112 -0.77 -4.58 -10.22
N ILE A 113 -1.55 -3.76 -9.52
CA ILE A 113 -1.06 -2.57 -8.81
C ILE A 113 -0.26 -2.98 -7.57
N ALA A 114 -0.72 -3.99 -6.84
CA ALA A 114 0.00 -4.54 -5.69
C ALA A 114 1.37 -5.09 -6.12
N ASN A 115 1.43 -5.89 -7.18
CA ASN A 115 2.68 -6.43 -7.71
C ASN A 115 3.64 -5.33 -8.20
N LEU A 116 3.11 -4.28 -8.83
CA LEU A 116 3.93 -3.12 -9.20
C LEU A 116 4.49 -2.42 -7.95
N TYR A 117 3.68 -2.22 -6.92
CA TYR A 117 4.12 -1.65 -5.64
C TYR A 117 5.20 -2.49 -4.97
N HIS A 118 5.12 -3.81 -5.10
CA HIS A 118 6.11 -4.76 -4.58
C HIS A 118 7.30 -4.98 -5.53
N LEU A 119 7.39 -4.24 -6.65
CA LEU A 119 8.42 -4.36 -7.68
C LEU A 119 8.56 -5.79 -8.23
N TYR A 120 7.50 -6.59 -8.22
CA TYR A 120 7.50 -8.01 -8.62
C TYR A 120 8.60 -8.84 -7.92
N LEU A 121 9.03 -8.42 -6.73
CA LEU A 121 10.03 -9.14 -5.94
C LEU A 121 9.50 -10.52 -5.53
N PRO A 122 10.39 -11.52 -5.31
CA PRO A 122 9.98 -12.84 -4.85
C PRO A 122 9.23 -12.79 -3.51
N THR A 123 8.41 -13.82 -3.26
CA THR A 123 7.74 -14.04 -1.97
C THR A 123 8.78 -13.94 -0.82
N TYR A 124 8.37 -13.46 0.32
CA TYR A 124 9.15 -13.07 1.50
C TYR A 124 9.98 -11.79 1.30
N VAL A 125 10.70 -11.63 0.20
CA VAL A 125 11.47 -10.41 -0.10
C VAL A 125 10.54 -9.21 -0.18
N TRP A 126 9.45 -9.31 -0.95
CA TRP A 126 8.50 -8.20 -1.07
C TRP A 126 7.76 -7.89 0.24
N TYR A 127 7.65 -8.83 1.18
CA TYR A 127 7.04 -8.56 2.49
C TYR A 127 7.82 -7.48 3.25
N VAL A 128 9.14 -7.68 3.39
CA VAL A 128 10.01 -6.71 4.06
C VAL A 128 10.10 -5.42 3.25
N PHE A 129 10.20 -5.54 1.92
CA PHE A 129 10.22 -4.37 1.04
C PHE A 129 8.96 -3.51 1.18
N ALA A 130 7.76 -4.11 1.21
CA ALA A 130 6.50 -3.37 1.36
C ALA A 130 6.42 -2.63 2.71
N MET A 131 6.95 -3.23 3.77
CA MET A 131 7.02 -2.60 5.09
C MET A 131 7.99 -1.42 5.11
N LEU A 132 9.19 -1.59 4.51
CA LEU A 132 10.18 -0.52 4.36
C LEU A 132 9.60 0.64 3.56
N LEU A 133 9.06 0.36 2.39
CA LEU A 133 8.51 1.37 1.49
C LEU A 133 7.30 2.07 2.10
N GLY A 134 6.37 1.33 2.71
CA GLY A 134 5.18 1.87 3.33
C GLY A 134 5.50 2.87 4.44
N PHE A 135 6.41 2.52 5.34
CA PHE A 135 6.80 3.43 6.43
C PHE A 135 7.65 4.60 5.94
N TYR A 136 8.48 4.38 4.93
CA TYR A 136 9.19 5.45 4.25
C TYR A 136 8.25 6.50 3.68
N ILE A 137 7.21 6.08 2.94
CA ILE A 137 6.18 6.97 2.39
C ILE A 137 5.51 7.79 3.50
N LEU A 138 5.20 7.17 4.64
CA LEU A 138 4.63 7.86 5.79
C LEU A 138 5.54 8.96 6.32
N LEU A 139 6.81 8.66 6.55
CA LEU A 139 7.76 9.65 7.06
C LEU A 139 8.02 10.77 6.05
N ARG A 140 8.04 10.45 4.75
CA ARG A 140 8.11 11.46 3.68
C ARG A 140 6.86 12.35 3.66
N ALA A 141 5.67 11.79 3.92
CA ALA A 141 4.45 12.58 4.07
C ALA A 141 4.50 13.54 5.27
N PHE A 142 5.22 13.20 6.32
CA PHE A 142 5.52 14.10 7.45
C PHE A 142 6.66 15.10 7.16
N ASN A 143 7.24 15.13 5.94
CA ASN A 143 8.35 15.99 5.51
C ASN A 143 9.69 15.69 6.19
N PHE A 144 9.89 14.48 6.71
CA PHE A 144 11.22 14.08 7.15
C PHE A 144 12.19 14.02 5.96
N LYS A 145 13.48 14.29 6.22
CA LYS A 145 14.53 14.16 5.21
C LYS A 145 14.66 12.70 4.75
N VAL A 146 15.10 12.48 3.51
CA VAL A 146 15.21 11.14 2.90
C VAL A 146 15.94 10.15 3.81
N TRP A 147 17.13 10.50 4.30
CA TRP A 147 17.94 9.62 5.13
C TRP A 147 17.27 9.30 6.49
N MET A 148 16.57 10.27 7.11
CA MET A 148 15.79 10.04 8.34
C MET A 148 14.61 9.12 8.07
N SER A 149 13.93 9.32 6.94
CA SER A 149 12.81 8.47 6.53
C SER A 149 13.29 7.04 6.23
N ALA A 150 14.46 6.89 5.60
CA ALA A 150 15.03 5.59 5.32
C ALA A 150 15.45 4.86 6.62
N LEU A 151 16.10 5.56 7.55
CA LEU A 151 16.45 4.99 8.85
C LEU A 151 15.21 4.56 9.64
N GLY A 152 14.20 5.42 9.73
CA GLY A 152 12.94 5.10 10.40
C GLY A 152 12.21 3.92 9.77
N ALA A 153 12.24 3.81 8.44
CA ALA A 153 11.68 2.68 7.72
C ALA A 153 12.40 1.36 8.06
N ILE A 154 13.74 1.38 8.16
CA ILE A 154 14.54 0.22 8.56
C ILE A 154 14.19 -0.19 9.99
N ILE A 155 14.17 0.76 10.93
CA ILE A 155 13.82 0.47 12.34
C ILE A 155 12.43 -0.15 12.45
N TRP A 156 11.46 0.39 11.71
CA TRP A 156 10.10 -0.15 11.67
C TRP A 156 10.06 -1.56 11.11
N ALA A 157 10.55 -1.77 9.89
CA ALA A 157 10.44 -3.02 9.15
C ALA A 157 11.23 -4.17 9.81
N PHE A 158 12.33 -3.85 10.49
CA PHE A 158 13.15 -4.82 11.21
C PHE A 158 12.78 -4.98 12.69
N SER A 159 11.58 -4.50 13.09
CA SER A 159 11.02 -4.86 14.39
C SER A 159 10.82 -6.37 14.49
N SER A 160 11.22 -6.98 15.59
CA SER A 160 11.12 -8.41 15.85
C SER A 160 9.71 -8.97 15.66
N TYR A 161 8.68 -8.17 15.97
CA TYR A 161 7.29 -8.54 15.79
C TYR A 161 6.95 -8.98 14.38
N PHE A 162 7.44 -8.28 13.36
CA PHE A 162 7.14 -8.62 11.97
C PHE A 162 7.78 -9.93 11.54
N PHE A 163 9.00 -10.22 12.01
CA PHE A 163 9.64 -11.50 11.72
C PHE A 163 8.99 -12.66 12.44
N ILE A 164 8.46 -12.45 13.66
CA ILE A 164 7.67 -13.46 14.38
C ILE A 164 6.40 -13.81 13.56
N ILE A 165 5.67 -12.83 13.05
CA ILE A 165 4.46 -13.09 12.27
C ILE A 165 4.76 -13.65 10.88
N ILE A 166 5.91 -13.33 10.27
CA ILE A 166 6.39 -13.98 9.05
C ILE A 166 6.70 -15.45 9.33
N ALA A 167 7.46 -15.75 10.39
CA ALA A 167 7.81 -17.12 10.74
C ALA A 167 6.58 -17.98 11.07
N ALA A 168 5.57 -17.41 11.72
CA ALA A 168 4.31 -18.08 12.02
C ALA A 168 3.44 -18.34 10.77
N GLY A 169 3.58 -17.52 9.71
CA GLY A 169 2.75 -17.62 8.49
C GLY A 169 1.52 -16.71 8.49
N HIS A 170 1.44 -15.72 9.37
CA HIS A 170 0.34 -14.75 9.43
C HIS A 170 0.44 -13.68 8.31
N ILE A 171 0.48 -14.13 7.06
CA ILE A 171 0.78 -13.30 5.91
C ILE A 171 -0.28 -12.21 5.68
N TRP A 172 -1.55 -12.51 5.82
CA TRP A 172 -2.64 -11.55 5.65
C TRP A 172 -2.53 -10.39 6.66
N LYS A 173 -2.19 -10.73 7.92
CA LYS A 173 -1.93 -9.73 8.96
C LYS A 173 -0.72 -8.86 8.63
N LEU A 174 0.35 -9.46 8.14
CA LEU A 174 1.55 -8.75 7.72
C LEU A 174 1.27 -7.76 6.59
N MET A 175 0.56 -8.22 5.55
CA MET A 175 0.17 -7.38 4.41
C MET A 175 -0.68 -6.19 4.85
N THR A 176 -1.69 -6.46 5.68
CA THR A 176 -2.54 -5.40 6.25
C THR A 176 -1.68 -4.35 6.97
N LEU A 177 -0.74 -4.79 7.83
CA LEU A 177 0.16 -3.90 8.56
C LEU A 177 1.12 -3.12 7.64
N ALA A 178 1.58 -3.71 6.54
CA ALA A 178 2.45 -3.04 5.58
C ALA A 178 1.72 -1.90 4.82
N TYR A 179 0.41 -2.00 4.62
CA TYR A 179 -0.39 -0.99 3.92
C TYR A 179 -0.95 0.11 4.83
N ILE A 180 -0.92 -0.07 6.16
CA ILE A 180 -1.35 0.95 7.12
C ILE A 180 -0.53 2.25 7.01
N PRO A 181 0.81 2.24 7.05
CA PRO A 181 1.59 3.47 6.99
C PRO A 181 1.32 4.33 5.75
N PRO A 182 1.27 3.80 4.52
CA PRO A 182 0.95 4.62 3.36
C PRO A 182 -0.51 5.11 3.34
N THR A 183 -1.47 4.39 3.98
CA THR A 183 -2.84 4.91 4.19
C THR A 183 -2.83 6.16 5.08
N ILE A 184 -2.09 6.12 6.20
CA ILE A 184 -1.89 7.30 7.06
C ILE A 184 -1.19 8.43 6.29
N ALA A 185 -0.19 8.10 5.47
CA ALA A 185 0.48 9.10 4.63
C ALA A 185 -0.49 9.85 3.73
N GLY A 186 -1.43 9.13 3.11
CA GLY A 186 -2.51 9.71 2.33
C GLY A 186 -3.36 10.69 3.15
N MET A 187 -3.77 10.29 4.35
CA MET A 187 -4.51 11.14 5.28
C MET A 187 -3.74 12.42 5.63
N VAL A 188 -2.47 12.31 6.00
CA VAL A 188 -1.60 13.46 6.31
C VAL A 188 -1.51 14.41 5.13
N LEU A 189 -1.35 13.89 3.91
CA LEU A 189 -1.26 14.70 2.70
C LEU A 189 -2.58 15.44 2.40
N VAL A 190 -3.73 14.83 2.60
CA VAL A 190 -5.05 15.49 2.45
C VAL A 190 -5.18 16.62 3.44
N TYR A 191 -4.86 16.41 4.73
CA TYR A 191 -4.91 17.48 5.73
C TYR A 191 -3.89 18.59 5.48
N ARG A 192 -2.83 18.31 4.72
CA ARG A 192 -1.87 19.32 4.21
C ARG A 192 -2.31 19.99 2.90
N GLY A 193 -3.52 19.72 2.43
CA GLY A 193 -4.08 20.33 1.22
C GLY A 193 -3.69 19.67 -0.11
N LYS A 194 -2.94 18.55 -0.08
CA LYS A 194 -2.58 17.77 -1.28
C LYS A 194 -3.68 16.75 -1.60
N TYR A 195 -4.86 17.26 -1.95
CA TYR A 195 -6.10 16.47 -2.06
C TYR A 195 -5.98 15.27 -2.98
N LEU A 196 -5.50 15.48 -4.22
CA LEU A 196 -5.44 14.43 -5.24
C LEU A 196 -4.47 13.32 -4.83
N LEU A 197 -3.22 13.69 -4.52
CA LEU A 197 -2.21 12.70 -4.13
C LEU A 197 -2.60 11.97 -2.85
N GLY A 198 -3.02 12.71 -1.82
CA GLY A 198 -3.42 12.12 -0.55
C GLY A 198 -4.67 11.25 -0.68
N GLY A 199 -5.68 11.70 -1.44
CA GLY A 199 -6.91 10.94 -1.69
C GLY A 199 -6.64 9.64 -2.46
N LEU A 200 -5.82 9.70 -3.52
CA LEU A 200 -5.43 8.51 -4.29
C LEU A 200 -4.64 7.50 -3.43
N LEU A 201 -3.67 7.97 -2.64
CA LEU A 201 -2.93 7.10 -1.72
C LEU A 201 -3.87 6.46 -0.69
N THR A 202 -4.75 7.24 -0.06
CA THR A 202 -5.71 6.70 0.91
C THR A 202 -6.63 5.66 0.25
N ALA A 203 -7.21 5.95 -0.92
CA ALA A 203 -8.09 5.02 -1.63
C ALA A 203 -7.38 3.72 -2.01
N LEU A 204 -6.17 3.83 -2.59
CA LEU A 204 -5.39 2.67 -3.02
C LEU A 204 -4.99 1.80 -1.84
N PHE A 205 -4.35 2.39 -0.83
CA PHE A 205 -3.81 1.58 0.27
C PHE A 205 -4.89 1.10 1.25
N SER A 206 -6.00 1.80 1.41
CA SER A 206 -7.17 1.24 2.11
C SER A 206 -7.79 0.07 1.34
N ALA A 207 -7.86 0.15 0.01
CA ALA A 207 -8.31 -0.96 -0.81
C ALA A 207 -7.40 -2.19 -0.68
N LEU A 208 -6.07 -2.02 -0.78
CA LEU A 208 -5.08 -3.10 -0.60
C LEU A 208 -5.12 -3.66 0.82
N GLN A 209 -5.29 -2.81 1.83
CA GLN A 209 -5.41 -3.22 3.23
C GLN A 209 -6.63 -4.10 3.47
N ILE A 210 -7.80 -3.74 2.92
CA ILE A 210 -9.03 -4.54 3.03
C ILE A 210 -8.88 -5.84 2.24
N SER A 211 -8.31 -5.80 1.02
CA SER A 211 -8.09 -6.98 0.19
C SER A 211 -7.14 -8.00 0.82
N SER A 212 -6.30 -7.58 1.76
CA SER A 212 -5.42 -8.48 2.55
C SER A 212 -6.20 -9.37 3.53
N ASN A 213 -7.52 -9.23 3.61
CA ASN A 213 -8.45 -10.10 4.33
C ASN A 213 -8.16 -10.27 5.84
N HIS A 214 -7.56 -9.28 6.48
CA HIS A 214 -7.39 -9.25 7.94
C HIS A 214 -8.19 -8.09 8.55
N ILE A 215 -9.52 -8.25 8.55
CA ILE A 215 -10.50 -7.20 8.91
C ILE A 215 -10.27 -6.66 10.32
N GLN A 216 -9.91 -7.53 11.26
CA GLN A 216 -9.65 -7.12 12.65
C GLN A 216 -8.56 -6.04 12.75
N MET A 217 -7.45 -6.17 12.01
CA MET A 217 -6.39 -5.17 12.02
C MET A 217 -6.84 -3.87 11.35
N SER A 218 -7.60 -3.97 10.27
CA SER A 218 -8.19 -2.79 9.62
C SER A 218 -9.15 -2.06 10.55
N TYR A 219 -9.96 -2.78 11.31
CA TYR A 219 -10.86 -2.22 12.31
C TYR A 219 -10.09 -1.45 13.40
N TYR A 220 -9.05 -2.06 13.99
CA TYR A 220 -8.23 -1.37 15.00
C TYR A 220 -7.57 -0.11 14.43
N PHE A 221 -7.19 -0.16 13.18
CA PHE A 221 -6.57 0.97 12.51
C PHE A 221 -7.55 2.14 12.27
N LEU A 222 -8.86 1.88 12.13
CA LEU A 222 -9.87 2.94 12.05
C LEU A 222 -9.85 3.84 13.29
N PHE A 223 -9.58 3.31 14.48
CA PHE A 223 -9.43 4.14 15.69
C PHE A 223 -8.24 5.08 15.59
N VAL A 224 -7.13 4.65 15.01
CA VAL A 224 -5.95 5.52 14.80
C VAL A 224 -6.34 6.67 13.88
N MET A 225 -6.99 6.40 12.74
CA MET A 225 -7.47 7.43 11.82
C MET A 225 -8.48 8.37 12.50
N PHE A 226 -9.39 7.82 13.29
CA PHE A 226 -10.38 8.59 14.03
C PHE A 226 -9.73 9.57 15.02
N PHE A 227 -8.81 9.11 15.85
CA PHE A 227 -8.09 9.99 16.78
C PHE A 227 -7.22 11.03 16.07
N MET A 228 -6.60 10.68 14.95
CA MET A 228 -5.89 11.65 14.10
C MET A 228 -6.85 12.70 13.55
N ALA A 229 -8.04 12.30 13.08
CA ALA A 229 -9.05 13.24 12.60
C ALA A 229 -9.51 14.20 13.71
N ILE A 230 -9.70 13.70 14.94
CA ILE A 230 -9.99 14.56 16.10
C ILE A 230 -8.86 15.57 16.32
N ALA A 231 -7.60 15.13 16.30
CA ALA A 231 -6.46 16.03 16.48
C ALA A 231 -6.42 17.14 15.42
N TYR A 232 -6.65 16.79 14.14
CA TYR A 232 -6.76 17.79 13.07
C TYR A 232 -8.00 18.69 13.23
N GLY A 233 -9.11 18.16 13.75
CA GLY A 233 -10.32 18.94 14.06
C GLY A 233 -10.07 19.98 15.16
N VAL A 234 -9.41 19.56 16.24
CA VAL A 234 -9.01 20.48 17.33
C VAL A 234 -8.06 21.57 16.83
N GLN A 235 -7.09 21.20 15.99
CA GLN A 235 -6.21 22.17 15.36
C GLN A 235 -7.00 23.17 14.50
N ALA A 236 -7.88 22.69 13.63
CA ALA A 236 -8.70 23.51 12.75
C ALA A 236 -9.64 24.44 13.53
N PHE A 237 -10.17 23.98 14.66
CA PHE A 237 -10.99 24.81 15.56
C PHE A 237 -10.17 25.97 16.13
N ARG A 238 -8.95 25.69 16.63
CA ARG A 238 -8.04 26.73 17.15
C ARG A 238 -7.60 27.75 16.10
N GLU A 239 -7.48 27.30 14.85
CA GLU A 239 -7.05 28.13 13.70
C GLU A 239 -8.23 28.79 12.97
N ASN A 240 -9.49 28.67 13.45
CA ASN A 240 -10.72 29.14 12.78
C ASN A 240 -10.83 28.61 11.34
N ALA A 241 -10.37 27.38 11.06
CA ALA A 241 -10.29 26.78 9.73
C ALA A 241 -11.25 25.58 9.55
N MET A 242 -12.39 25.55 10.25
CA MET A 242 -13.34 24.40 10.26
C MET A 242 -13.87 24.06 8.87
N ALA A 243 -14.16 25.05 8.01
CA ALA A 243 -14.60 24.79 6.64
C ALA A 243 -13.57 23.97 5.84
N SER A 244 -12.27 24.28 5.99
CA SER A 244 -11.18 23.49 5.39
C SER A 244 -11.08 22.10 5.97
N PHE A 245 -11.29 21.94 7.27
CA PHE A 245 -11.31 20.65 7.94
C PHE A 245 -12.41 19.74 7.38
N PHE A 246 -13.66 20.22 7.30
CA PHE A 246 -14.76 19.43 6.74
C PHE A 246 -14.54 19.05 5.28
N LYS A 247 -13.99 19.97 4.45
CA LYS A 247 -13.62 19.66 3.06
C LYS A 247 -12.59 18.54 2.99
N ARG A 248 -11.53 18.60 3.79
CA ARG A 248 -10.44 17.62 3.85
C ARG A 248 -10.94 16.26 4.33
N THR A 249 -11.74 16.26 5.39
CA THR A 249 -12.37 15.05 5.94
C THR A 249 -13.34 14.42 4.93
N GLY A 250 -14.10 15.22 4.18
CA GLY A 250 -14.96 14.73 3.10
C GLY A 250 -14.19 14.04 1.99
N VAL A 251 -13.04 14.58 1.58
CA VAL A 251 -12.14 13.91 0.60
C VAL A 251 -11.63 12.58 1.14
N LEU A 252 -11.25 12.52 2.41
CA LEU A 252 -10.80 11.27 3.06
C LEU A 252 -11.91 10.25 3.15
N ALA A 253 -13.11 10.66 3.55
CA ALA A 253 -14.27 9.78 3.61
C ALA A 253 -14.57 9.17 2.24
N LEU A 254 -14.55 9.99 1.18
CA LEU A 254 -14.75 9.52 -0.19
C LEU A 254 -13.63 8.55 -0.60
N ALA A 255 -12.37 8.83 -0.29
CA ALA A 255 -11.24 7.96 -0.60
C ALA A 255 -11.35 6.60 0.11
N CYS A 256 -11.69 6.58 1.40
CA CYS A 256 -11.94 5.35 2.15
C CYS A 256 -13.14 4.58 1.59
N LEU A 257 -14.22 5.27 1.24
CA LEU A 257 -15.41 4.64 0.64
C LEU A 257 -15.06 3.95 -0.68
N LEU A 258 -14.24 4.57 -1.54
CA LEU A 258 -13.75 3.95 -2.77
C LEU A 258 -12.95 2.67 -2.48
N GLY A 259 -12.07 2.68 -1.46
CA GLY A 259 -11.34 1.50 -1.02
C GLY A 259 -12.25 0.37 -0.53
N VAL A 260 -13.32 0.70 0.18
CA VAL A 260 -14.36 -0.26 0.62
C VAL A 260 -15.14 -0.79 -0.58
N CYS A 261 -15.59 0.08 -1.51
CA CYS A 261 -16.39 -0.32 -2.66
C CYS A 261 -15.69 -1.31 -3.58
N ILE A 262 -14.37 -1.17 -3.78
CA ILE A 262 -13.56 -2.13 -4.56
C ILE A 262 -13.58 -3.53 -3.93
N ASN A 263 -13.70 -3.60 -2.60
CA ASN A 263 -13.71 -4.85 -1.84
C ASN A 263 -15.12 -5.29 -1.41
N LEU A 264 -16.16 -4.70 -1.95
CA LEU A 264 -17.55 -4.93 -1.49
C LEU A 264 -17.96 -6.41 -1.61
N SER A 265 -17.53 -7.09 -2.67
CA SER A 265 -17.80 -8.53 -2.84
C SER A 265 -17.17 -9.36 -1.72
N ASN A 266 -15.94 -9.04 -1.31
CA ASN A 266 -15.26 -9.70 -0.20
C ASN A 266 -15.99 -9.41 1.13
N LEU A 267 -16.28 -8.15 1.40
CA LEU A 267 -16.92 -7.72 2.64
C LEU A 267 -18.36 -8.24 2.77
N TYR A 268 -19.08 -8.40 1.65
CA TYR A 268 -20.44 -8.95 1.67
C TYR A 268 -20.47 -10.43 2.09
N HIS A 269 -19.41 -11.18 1.82
CA HIS A 269 -19.32 -12.60 2.14
C HIS A 269 -18.58 -12.89 3.46
N THR A 270 -18.06 -11.85 4.13
CA THR A 270 -17.42 -11.93 5.44
C THR A 270 -18.40 -11.71 6.56
#